data_b448da765f5675b1d7c40269e797e73f
#
_entry.id   b448da765f5675b1d7c40269e797e73f
#
_cell.length_a   1.000
_cell.length_b   1.000
_cell.length_c   1.000
_cell.angle_alpha   90.00
_cell.angle_beta   90.00
_cell.angle_gamma   90.00
#
_symmetry.space_group_name_H-M   'P 1'
#
loop_
_entity.id
_entity.type
_entity.pdbx_description
1 polymer ?
#
loop_
_entity_poly.entity_id
_entity_poly.type
_entity_poly.pdbx_seq_one_letter_code
_entity_poly.pdbx_strand_id
1 'polypeptide(L)'
;MAITFPATETWNGNREVVSFLANVDNRRVRCAISWEALENNFGGNNSPPLDAFRANRGAIEALAERLLIRRRLEQDGSLLIRTRDC
;
A
#
# COMPACT_ATOMS: atom_id res chain seq x y z
N MET A 1 11.85 12.18 9.78
CA MET A 1 10.65 12.13 8.92
C MET A 1 9.55 11.38 9.65
N ALA A 2 8.41 12.01 9.82
CA ALA A 2 7.27 11.42 10.52
C ALA A 2 6.28 10.84 9.49
N ILE A 3 6.08 9.54 9.53
CA ILE A 3 5.17 8.83 8.62
C ILE A 3 4.13 8.09 9.45
N THR A 4 2.86 8.37 9.20
CA THR A 4 1.74 7.67 9.83
C THR A 4 0.76 7.18 8.77
N PHE A 5 -0.03 6.17 9.11
CA PHE A 5 -0.97 5.55 8.18
C PHE A 5 -2.36 5.50 8.82
N PRO A 6 -3.24 6.46 8.51
CA PRO A 6 -4.61 6.37 9.00
C PRO A 6 -5.35 5.19 8.36
N ALA A 7 -6.39 4.70 9.03
CA ALA A 7 -7.16 3.56 8.54
C ALA A 7 -8.10 4.02 7.42
N THR A 8 -7.61 4.00 6.19
CA THR A 8 -8.32 4.52 5.01
C THR A 8 -8.37 3.55 3.84
N GLU A 9 -8.09 2.27 4.08
CA GLU A 9 -8.00 1.29 2.98
C GLU A 9 -9.31 1.17 2.21
N THR A 10 -9.20 1.14 0.88
CA THR A 10 -10.33 1.04 -0.04
C THR A 10 -9.94 0.16 -1.22
N TRP A 11 -10.82 -0.76 -1.60
CA TRP A 11 -10.61 -1.57 -2.79
C TRP A 11 -11.01 -0.81 -4.05
N ASN A 12 -10.12 -0.76 -5.03
CA ASN A 12 -10.41 -0.21 -6.36
C ASN A 12 -10.42 -1.36 -7.37
N GLY A 13 -11.62 -1.80 -7.74
CA GLY A 13 -11.78 -2.94 -8.65
C GLY A 13 -11.37 -2.65 -10.09
N ASN A 14 -11.40 -1.39 -10.52
CA ASN A 14 -11.00 -1.03 -11.87
C ASN A 14 -9.49 -1.17 -12.07
N ARG A 15 -8.72 -0.83 -11.05
CA ARG A 15 -7.27 -0.90 -11.09
C ARG A 15 -6.72 -2.14 -10.39
N GLU A 16 -7.57 -2.88 -9.71
CA GLU A 16 -7.18 -4.06 -8.92
C GLU A 16 -6.09 -3.73 -7.91
N VAL A 17 -6.34 -2.68 -7.12
CA VAL A 17 -5.44 -2.26 -6.05
C VAL A 17 -6.23 -1.98 -4.78
N VAL A 18 -5.57 -2.10 -3.63
CA VAL A 18 -6.08 -1.55 -2.38
C VAL A 18 -5.38 -0.21 -2.17
N SER A 19 -6.18 0.85 -2.10
CA SER A 19 -5.68 2.22 -1.88
C SER A 19 -5.70 2.54 -0.39
N PHE A 20 -4.69 3.27 0.06
CA PHE A 20 -4.62 3.76 1.43
C PHE A 20 -3.82 5.06 1.46
N LEU A 21 -3.85 5.76 2.58
CA LEU A 21 -3.16 7.02 2.71
C LEU A 21 -1.98 6.92 3.67
N ALA A 22 -0.94 7.69 3.39
CA ALA A 22 0.14 7.93 4.31
C ALA A 22 0.21 9.44 4.58
N ASN A 23 0.52 9.80 5.82
CA ASN A 23 0.85 11.18 6.17
C ASN A 23 2.36 11.23 6.33
N VAL A 24 3.01 12.02 5.49
CA VAL A 24 4.46 12.18 5.50
C VAL A 24 4.76 13.65 5.82
N ASP A 25 5.20 13.91 7.05
CA ASP A 25 5.49 15.28 7.51
C ASP A 25 4.32 16.24 7.25
N ASN A 26 3.10 15.80 7.62
CA ASN A 26 1.85 16.55 7.45
C ASN A 26 1.36 16.67 6.00
N ARG A 27 1.93 15.93 5.08
CA ARG A 27 1.44 15.85 3.70
C ARG A 27 0.82 14.49 3.46
N ARG A 28 -0.33 14.48 2.78
CA ARG A 28 -0.98 13.22 2.40
C ARG A 28 -0.36 12.69 1.12
N VAL A 29 0.04 11.43 1.17
CA VAL A 29 0.52 10.72 -0.02
C VAL A 29 -0.43 9.56 -0.29
N ARG A 30 -0.94 9.48 -1.51
CA ARG A 30 -1.78 8.37 -1.91
C ARG A 30 -0.92 7.15 -2.16
N CYS A 31 -1.32 6.04 -1.55
CA CYS A 31 -0.62 4.77 -1.68
C CYS A 31 -1.57 3.72 -2.22
N ALA A 32 -1.03 2.72 -2.87
CA ALA A 32 -1.79 1.56 -3.32
C ALA A 32 -0.89 0.34 -3.34
N ILE A 33 -1.49 -0.83 -3.13
CA ILE A 33 -0.82 -2.11 -3.32
C ILE A 33 -1.63 -2.93 -4.32
N SER A 34 -0.96 -3.51 -5.30
CA SER A 34 -1.62 -4.30 -6.33
C SER A 34 -2.19 -5.60 -5.76
N TRP A 35 -3.31 -6.07 -6.34
CA TRP A 35 -3.89 -7.35 -5.97
C TRP A 35 -2.88 -8.48 -6.14
N GLU A 36 -2.10 -8.44 -7.21
CA GLU A 36 -1.05 -9.43 -7.47
C GLU A 36 -0.03 -9.48 -6.33
N ALA A 37 0.40 -8.32 -5.82
CA ALA A 37 1.33 -8.29 -4.69
C ALA A 37 0.72 -8.87 -3.43
N LEU A 38 -0.57 -8.59 -3.17
CA LEU A 38 -1.29 -9.17 -2.04
C LEU A 38 -1.38 -10.69 -2.16
N GLU A 39 -1.72 -11.20 -3.35
CA GLU A 39 -1.82 -12.64 -3.57
C GLU A 39 -0.49 -13.35 -3.39
N ASN A 40 0.57 -12.80 -3.95
CA ASN A 40 1.87 -13.48 -4.02
C ASN A 40 2.68 -13.36 -2.75
N ASN A 41 2.51 -12.28 -1.99
CA ASN A 41 3.41 -11.99 -0.87
C ASN A 41 2.71 -11.88 0.48
N PHE A 42 1.39 -11.75 0.50
CA PHE A 42 0.63 -11.52 1.74
C PHE A 42 -0.54 -12.47 1.90
N GLY A 43 -0.50 -13.60 1.22
CA GLY A 43 -1.49 -14.67 1.42
C GLY A 43 -2.90 -14.31 0.97
N GLY A 44 -3.05 -13.41 -0.01
CA GLY A 44 -4.35 -12.93 -0.46
C GLY A 44 -5.16 -13.90 -1.30
N ASN A 45 -4.63 -15.07 -1.63
CA ASN A 45 -5.29 -16.03 -2.55
C ASN A 45 -6.66 -16.49 -2.08
N ASN A 46 -6.87 -16.56 -0.78
CA ASN A 46 -8.08 -17.13 -0.19
C ASN A 46 -8.91 -16.09 0.56
N SER A 47 -8.65 -14.81 0.36
CA SER A 47 -9.31 -13.74 1.10
C SER A 47 -9.70 -12.60 0.18
N PRO A 48 -10.79 -11.88 0.48
CA PRO A 48 -11.06 -10.62 -0.22
C PRO A 48 -9.89 -9.65 -0.06
N PRO A 49 -9.67 -8.76 -1.03
CA PRO A 49 -8.50 -7.86 -1.00
C PRO A 49 -8.37 -7.03 0.27
N LEU A 50 -9.46 -6.46 0.78
CA LEU A 50 -9.42 -5.66 2.01
C LEU A 50 -9.07 -6.51 3.21
N ASP A 51 -9.57 -7.74 3.28
CA ASP A 51 -9.24 -8.65 4.38
C ASP A 51 -7.76 -9.03 4.36
N ALA A 52 -7.23 -9.32 3.18
CA ALA A 52 -5.80 -9.61 3.02
C ALA A 52 -4.94 -8.42 3.43
N PHE A 53 -5.34 -7.22 3.04
CA PHE A 53 -4.66 -6.00 3.45
C PHE A 53 -4.66 -5.85 4.97
N ARG A 54 -5.84 -5.98 5.60
CA ARG A 54 -5.98 -5.79 7.04
C ARG A 54 -5.20 -6.82 7.84
N ALA A 55 -5.16 -8.07 7.36
CA ALA A 55 -4.40 -9.13 8.01
C ALA A 55 -2.89 -8.89 7.96
N ASN A 56 -2.42 -8.09 6.99
CA ASN A 56 -1.00 -7.84 6.78
C ASN A 56 -0.65 -6.35 6.88
N ARG A 57 -1.54 -5.57 7.50
CA ARG A 57 -1.40 -4.10 7.56
C ARG A 57 -0.01 -3.66 8.02
N GLY A 58 0.47 -4.21 9.11
CA GLY A 58 1.77 -3.81 9.66
C GLY A 58 2.91 -4.02 8.67
N ALA A 59 2.93 -5.18 8.01
CA ALA A 59 3.98 -5.50 7.03
C ALA A 59 3.88 -4.60 5.80
N ILE A 60 2.66 -4.33 5.33
CA ILE A 60 2.44 -3.47 4.18
C ILE A 60 2.85 -2.03 4.49
N GLU A 61 2.48 -1.53 5.67
CA GLU A 61 2.86 -0.18 6.09
C GLU A 61 4.37 -0.05 6.26
N ALA A 62 5.04 -1.06 6.79
CA ALA A 62 6.50 -1.05 6.92
C ALA A 62 7.17 -1.00 5.55
N LEU A 63 6.66 -1.74 4.58
CA LEU A 63 7.18 -1.72 3.22
C LEU A 63 6.92 -0.35 2.57
N ALA A 64 5.72 0.19 2.73
CA ALA A 64 5.37 1.51 2.21
C ALA A 64 6.30 2.59 2.79
N GLU A 65 6.56 2.54 4.09
CA GLU A 65 7.46 3.49 4.74
C GLU A 65 8.86 3.47 4.13
N ARG A 66 9.41 2.28 3.90
CA ARG A 66 10.73 2.15 3.27
C ARG A 66 10.75 2.76 1.87
N LEU A 67 9.70 2.52 1.08
CA LEU A 67 9.61 3.06 -0.27
C LEU A 67 9.43 4.58 -0.26
N LEU A 68 8.64 5.09 0.68
CA LEU A 68 8.45 6.54 0.83
C LEU A 68 9.75 7.24 1.22
N ILE A 69 10.52 6.66 2.12
CA ILE A 69 11.83 7.20 2.53
C ILE A 69 12.78 7.26 1.33
N ARG A 70 12.74 6.25 0.47
CA ARG A 70 13.56 6.20 -0.73
C ARG A 70 13.00 7.04 -1.88
N ARG A 71 11.83 7.66 -1.67
CA ARG A 71 11.13 8.44 -2.69
C ARG A 71 10.88 7.66 -3.98
N ARG A 72 10.60 6.37 -3.85
CA ARG A 72 10.26 5.51 -4.98
C ARG A 72 8.77 5.71 -5.29
N LEU A 73 8.46 6.79 -6.01
CA LEU A 73 7.11 7.24 -6.29
C LEU A 73 6.81 7.18 -7.78
N GLU A 74 5.52 7.13 -8.12
CA GLU A 74 5.06 7.28 -9.49
C GLU A 74 5.21 8.73 -9.94
N GLN A 75 5.01 8.98 -11.25
CA GLN A 75 5.15 10.33 -11.79
C GLN A 75 4.21 11.35 -11.11
N ASP A 76 3.04 10.91 -10.68
CA ASP A 76 2.07 11.78 -10.04
C ASP A 76 2.32 11.99 -8.55
N GLY A 77 3.41 11.46 -8.03
CA GLY A 77 3.78 11.57 -6.62
C GLY A 77 3.14 10.53 -5.70
N SER A 78 2.35 9.61 -6.24
CA SER A 78 1.76 8.52 -5.46
C SER A 78 2.71 7.34 -5.33
N LEU A 79 2.44 6.46 -4.36
CA LEU A 79 3.19 5.22 -4.18
C LEU A 79 2.34 4.06 -4.69
N LEU A 80 2.91 3.24 -5.57
CA LEU A 80 2.28 1.98 -5.97
C LEU A 80 3.23 0.83 -5.63
N ILE A 81 2.75 -0.07 -4.76
CA ILE A 81 3.50 -1.26 -4.36
C ILE A 81 3.12 -2.39 -5.32
N ARG A 82 4.10 -2.88 -6.04
CA ARG A 82 3.94 -4.01 -6.97
C ARG A 82 4.66 -5.24 -6.41
N THR A 83 4.39 -6.39 -7.00
CA THR A 83 5.05 -7.64 -6.62
C THR A 83 6.57 -7.50 -6.53
N ARG A 84 7.17 -6.77 -7.46
CA ARG A 84 8.63 -6.55 -7.49
C ARG A 84 9.17 -5.75 -6.31
N ASP A 85 8.30 -5.04 -5.60
CA ASP A 85 8.70 -4.21 -4.45
C ASP A 85 8.72 -5.01 -3.13
N CYS A 86 8.22 -6.22 -3.16
CA CYS A 86 8.06 -7.05 -1.95
C CYS A 86 9.26 -7.94 -1.65
#